data_5abaa8d9b75202d966d1273755e13081
#
_entry.id   5abaa8d9b75202d966d1273755e13081
#
_cell.length_a   1.000
_cell.length_b   1.000
_cell.length_c   1.000
_cell.angle_alpha   90.00
_cell.angle_beta   90.00
_cell.angle_gamma   90.00
#
_symmetry.space_group_name_H-M   'P 1'
#
loop_
_entity.id
_entity.type
_entity.pdbx_description
1 polymer ?
#
loop_
_entity_poly.entity_id
_entity_poly.type
_entity_poly.pdbx_seq_one_letter_code
_entity_poly.pdbx_strand_id
1 'polypeptide(L)'
;YELMIDIHDEYRPTGYSRTYPNLMTQEGINGDEGAPSSEQSLTTLFTRMLAGPADNTICYYDSRVDEKWSHAHQLAKAICFYSPLTWLYWYDRPPVAPREAIGTPGKGIIGNEPELEFFNQAPTVWDETKVIHGSISNYAVIARQAGENWFIGGLNSKKARSFKVALNFLSPDKAYVAHIYRDDESVDTRTQVAIDRKLVDANTVLDITMPANGGQAVRIVPAQLGDDFPAYREE
;
A
#
# COMPACT_ATOMS: atom_id res chain seq x y z
N TYR A 1 -22.17 -1.26 23.22
CA TYR A 1 -21.56 -2.18 22.28
C TYR A 1 -20.22 -1.56 21.88
N GLU A 2 -19.14 -2.21 22.18
CA GLU A 2 -17.77 -1.77 21.87
C GLU A 2 -17.45 -2.06 20.37
N LEU A 3 -18.08 -1.32 19.46
CA LEU A 3 -17.95 -1.52 18.03
C LEU A 3 -17.04 -0.44 17.42
N MET A 4 -16.13 -0.86 16.55
CA MET A 4 -15.47 0.01 15.58
C MET A 4 -16.39 0.19 14.38
N ILE A 5 -16.43 1.39 13.83
CA ILE A 5 -17.36 1.76 12.75
C ILE A 5 -16.54 2.25 11.57
N ASP A 6 -16.85 1.70 10.41
CA ASP A 6 -16.50 2.21 9.09
C ASP A 6 -17.82 2.52 8.36
N ILE A 7 -17.96 3.72 7.81
CA ILE A 7 -19.16 4.14 7.07
C ILE A 7 -18.84 4.13 5.58
N HIS A 8 -19.58 3.31 4.83
CA HIS A 8 -19.52 3.27 3.37
C HIS A 8 -20.63 4.11 2.73
N ASP A 9 -20.48 4.38 1.43
CA ASP A 9 -21.40 5.19 0.61
C ASP A 9 -21.60 6.64 1.10
N GLU A 10 -20.71 7.12 1.97
CA GLU A 10 -20.76 8.43 2.57
C GLU A 10 -19.82 9.41 1.85
N TYR A 11 -20.14 10.68 2.00
CA TYR A 11 -19.25 11.76 1.56
C TYR A 11 -18.13 12.02 2.60
N ARG A 12 -17.34 13.07 2.40
CA ARG A 12 -16.20 13.40 3.25
C ARG A 12 -16.51 13.46 4.76
N PRO A 13 -15.56 13.17 5.64
CA PRO A 13 -15.69 13.34 7.09
C PRO A 13 -16.10 14.77 7.48
N THR A 14 -17.01 14.85 8.45
CA THR A 14 -17.54 16.12 8.96
C THR A 14 -17.14 16.39 10.42
N GLY A 15 -16.21 15.60 10.97
CA GLY A 15 -15.70 15.75 12.32
C GLY A 15 -16.41 14.87 13.36
N TYR A 16 -17.33 14.01 12.98
CA TYR A 16 -18.02 13.10 13.91
C TYR A 16 -17.07 12.16 14.67
N SER A 17 -15.94 11.79 14.11
CA SER A 17 -14.91 10.99 14.80
C SER A 17 -14.32 11.68 16.04
N ARG A 18 -14.45 13.01 16.17
CA ARG A 18 -14.07 13.74 17.39
C ARG A 18 -15.09 13.56 18.52
N THR A 19 -16.36 13.35 18.18
CA THR A 19 -17.45 13.08 19.12
C THR A 19 -17.60 11.60 19.40
N TYR A 20 -17.42 10.79 18.37
CA TYR A 20 -17.57 9.34 18.39
C TYR A 20 -16.23 8.69 17.98
N PRO A 21 -15.30 8.48 18.94
CA PRO A 21 -13.96 8.03 18.63
C PRO A 21 -13.90 6.59 18.08
N ASN A 22 -14.97 5.84 18.19
CA ASN A 22 -15.13 4.53 17.56
C ASN A 22 -15.53 4.60 16.07
N LEU A 23 -15.83 5.79 15.52
CA LEU A 23 -15.90 6.02 14.08
C LEU A 23 -14.48 6.16 13.54
N MET A 24 -13.95 5.03 13.06
CA MET A 24 -12.56 4.89 12.67
C MET A 24 -12.29 5.53 11.31
N THR A 25 -13.18 5.31 10.35
CA THR A 25 -13.00 5.74 8.97
C THR A 25 -14.32 5.92 8.25
N GLN A 26 -14.27 6.56 7.09
CA GLN A 26 -15.39 6.68 6.17
C GLN A 26 -14.87 6.49 4.76
N GLU A 27 -15.57 5.76 3.93
CA GLU A 27 -15.21 5.60 2.53
C GLU A 27 -15.17 6.99 1.85
N GLY A 28 -16.30 7.55 1.48
CA GLY A 28 -16.44 8.89 0.91
C GLY A 28 -15.48 9.22 -0.22
N ILE A 29 -15.03 8.19 -0.96
CA ILE A 29 -14.14 8.24 -2.12
C ILE A 29 -14.66 7.27 -3.18
N ASN A 30 -14.11 7.34 -4.39
CA ASN A 30 -14.23 6.25 -5.34
C ASN A 30 -13.07 5.27 -5.06
N GLY A 31 -13.33 4.31 -4.15
CA GLY A 31 -12.39 3.25 -3.78
C GLY A 31 -12.21 2.20 -4.87
N ASP A 32 -11.44 1.16 -4.60
CA ASP A 32 -11.12 0.13 -5.60
C ASP A 32 -12.37 -0.62 -6.08
N GLU A 33 -13.41 -0.70 -5.27
CA GLU A 33 -14.68 -1.30 -5.71
C GLU A 33 -15.32 -0.54 -6.88
N GLY A 34 -15.11 0.78 -6.97
CA GLY A 34 -15.53 1.62 -8.08
C GLY A 34 -14.56 1.62 -9.26
N ALA A 35 -13.45 0.89 -9.18
CA ALA A 35 -12.40 0.81 -10.20
C ALA A 35 -11.96 2.19 -10.76
N PRO A 36 -11.53 3.14 -9.90
CA PRO A 36 -11.07 4.46 -10.33
C PRO A 36 -9.84 4.35 -11.25
N SER A 37 -9.58 5.37 -12.05
CA SER A 37 -8.28 5.45 -12.73
C SER A 37 -7.16 5.74 -11.72
N SER A 38 -5.91 5.40 -12.05
CA SER A 38 -4.76 5.72 -11.21
C SER A 38 -4.62 7.23 -10.97
N GLU A 39 -4.98 8.08 -11.94
CA GLU A 39 -5.02 9.53 -11.76
C GLU A 39 -6.06 9.95 -10.73
N GLN A 40 -7.24 9.31 -10.73
CA GLN A 40 -8.27 9.60 -9.76
C GLN A 40 -7.83 9.20 -8.34
N SER A 41 -7.27 8.00 -8.18
CA SER A 41 -6.70 7.54 -6.91
C SER A 41 -5.64 8.51 -6.39
N LEU A 42 -4.71 8.93 -7.25
CA LEU A 42 -3.66 9.89 -6.91
C LEU A 42 -4.19 11.30 -6.65
N THR A 43 -5.32 11.70 -7.23
CA THR A 43 -5.99 12.94 -6.89
C THR A 43 -6.60 12.87 -5.50
N THR A 44 -7.22 11.75 -5.14
CA THR A 44 -7.84 11.51 -3.84
C THR A 44 -6.84 11.71 -2.69
N LEU A 45 -5.61 11.24 -2.83
CA LEU A 45 -4.55 11.40 -1.82
C LEU A 45 -4.28 12.88 -1.46
N PHE A 46 -4.34 13.77 -2.43
CA PHE A 46 -4.01 15.19 -2.26
C PHE A 46 -5.23 16.08 -2.05
N THR A 47 -6.43 15.52 -2.04
CA THR A 47 -7.68 16.26 -1.91
C THR A 47 -8.54 15.70 -0.78
N ARG A 48 -9.29 14.63 -1.01
CA ARG A 48 -10.23 14.05 -0.05
C ARG A 48 -9.54 13.59 1.24
N MET A 49 -8.34 13.00 1.14
CA MET A 49 -7.59 12.52 2.31
C MET A 49 -7.15 13.64 3.27
N LEU A 50 -7.15 14.89 2.85
CA LEU A 50 -6.93 16.05 3.72
C LEU A 50 -8.07 16.27 4.72
N ALA A 51 -9.27 15.76 4.44
CA ALA A 51 -10.43 15.87 5.34
C ALA A 51 -10.43 14.78 6.43
N GLY A 52 -9.61 13.75 6.30
CA GLY A 52 -9.52 12.63 7.25
C GLY A 52 -9.36 11.27 6.57
N PRO A 53 -9.37 10.19 7.35
CA PRO A 53 -9.16 8.84 6.83
C PRO A 53 -10.23 8.45 5.81
N ALA A 54 -9.86 7.52 4.92
CA ALA A 54 -10.77 6.94 3.95
C ALA A 54 -10.42 5.47 3.72
N ASP A 55 -11.41 4.59 3.85
CA ASP A 55 -11.24 3.21 3.41
C ASP A 55 -11.28 3.14 1.88
N ASN A 56 -10.23 2.55 1.31
CA ASN A 56 -10.08 2.41 -0.15
C ASN A 56 -10.63 1.10 -0.69
N THR A 57 -11.21 0.24 0.14
CA THR A 57 -11.76 -1.06 -0.28
C THR A 57 -10.81 -1.87 -1.17
N ILE A 58 -9.58 -2.12 -0.67
CA ILE A 58 -8.51 -2.72 -1.49
C ILE A 58 -8.96 -4.07 -2.07
N CYS A 59 -8.99 -4.13 -3.41
CA CYS A 59 -9.21 -5.35 -4.18
C CYS A 59 -7.85 -5.90 -4.59
N TYR A 60 -7.48 -7.12 -4.20
CA TYR A 60 -6.16 -7.65 -4.53
C TYR A 60 -6.18 -8.69 -5.66
N TYR A 61 -7.18 -9.55 -5.69
CA TYR A 61 -7.32 -10.62 -6.69
C TYR A 61 -8.44 -10.40 -7.71
N ASP A 62 -9.20 -9.33 -7.57
CA ASP A 62 -10.27 -8.99 -8.51
C ASP A 62 -9.71 -8.59 -9.87
N SER A 63 -10.43 -8.91 -10.95
CA SER A 63 -10.00 -8.63 -12.32
C SER A 63 -9.74 -7.17 -12.64
N ARG A 64 -10.34 -6.24 -11.89
CA ARG A 64 -10.08 -4.80 -12.06
C ARG A 64 -8.66 -4.40 -11.70
N VAL A 65 -7.97 -5.19 -10.85
CA VAL A 65 -6.54 -4.98 -10.58
C VAL A 65 -5.73 -5.26 -11.84
N ASP A 66 -5.97 -6.41 -12.47
CA ASP A 66 -5.28 -6.79 -13.72
C ASP A 66 -5.54 -5.79 -14.87
N GLU A 67 -6.73 -5.15 -14.88
CA GLU A 67 -7.13 -4.21 -15.94
C GLU A 67 -6.67 -2.76 -15.71
N LYS A 68 -6.52 -2.33 -14.47
CA LYS A 68 -6.36 -0.92 -14.10
C LYS A 68 -5.02 -0.58 -13.48
N TRP A 69 -4.44 -1.52 -12.71
CA TRP A 69 -3.26 -1.30 -11.89
C TRP A 69 -2.34 -2.52 -11.94
N SER A 70 -1.43 -2.59 -10.97
CA SER A 70 -0.63 -3.77 -10.68
C SER A 70 -0.84 -4.22 -9.23
N HIS A 71 -0.37 -5.41 -8.90
CA HIS A 71 -0.45 -5.93 -7.54
C HIS A 71 0.48 -5.18 -6.58
N ALA A 72 1.69 -4.78 -7.02
CA ALA A 72 2.55 -3.91 -6.21
C ALA A 72 1.94 -2.51 -5.97
N HIS A 73 1.11 -2.00 -6.90
CA HIS A 73 0.32 -0.79 -6.68
C HIS A 73 -0.69 -0.97 -5.53
N GLN A 74 -1.33 -2.14 -5.42
CA GLN A 74 -2.27 -2.43 -4.34
C GLN A 74 -1.56 -2.54 -2.98
N LEU A 75 -0.38 -3.15 -2.92
CA LEU A 75 0.44 -3.15 -1.70
C LEU A 75 0.79 -1.71 -1.28
N ALA A 76 1.23 -0.89 -2.22
CA ALA A 76 1.57 0.51 -1.96
C ALA A 76 0.36 1.35 -1.50
N LYS A 77 -0.86 1.05 -1.96
CA LYS A 77 -2.09 1.72 -1.49
C LYS A 77 -2.29 1.57 0.01
N ALA A 78 -1.99 0.41 0.60
CA ALA A 78 -2.09 0.20 2.05
C ALA A 78 -1.23 1.18 2.87
N ILE A 79 -0.18 1.75 2.26
CA ILE A 79 0.67 2.76 2.90
C ILE A 79 0.21 4.17 2.54
N CYS A 80 -0.13 4.41 1.28
CA CYS A 80 -0.45 5.76 0.82
C CYS A 80 -1.82 6.23 1.30
N PHE A 81 -2.84 5.37 1.27
CA PHE A 81 -4.17 5.70 1.77
C PHE A 81 -4.21 5.49 3.29
N TYR A 82 -4.50 6.55 4.01
CA TYR A 82 -4.61 6.48 5.46
C TYR A 82 -6.01 6.08 5.89
N SER A 83 -6.11 4.98 6.61
CA SER A 83 -7.32 4.56 7.31
C SER A 83 -6.96 3.72 8.54
N PRO A 84 -7.45 4.07 9.75
CA PRO A 84 -7.23 3.23 10.94
C PRO A 84 -7.93 1.88 10.88
N LEU A 85 -8.92 1.74 10.01
CA LEU A 85 -9.63 0.51 9.70
C LEU A 85 -9.74 0.44 8.17
N THR A 86 -9.22 -0.61 7.55
CA THR A 86 -9.17 -0.77 6.09
C THR A 86 -9.63 -2.16 5.72
N TRP A 87 -10.55 -2.24 4.80
CA TRP A 87 -10.91 -3.50 4.17
C TRP A 87 -9.85 -3.91 3.15
N LEU A 88 -9.38 -5.16 3.29
CA LEU A 88 -8.53 -5.84 2.31
C LEU A 88 -9.33 -6.95 1.64
N TYR A 89 -8.97 -7.26 0.41
CA TYR A 89 -9.63 -8.31 -0.36
C TYR A 89 -11.12 -8.05 -0.64
N TRP A 90 -11.49 -6.78 -0.80
CA TRP A 90 -12.84 -6.41 -1.21
C TRP A 90 -13.20 -7.07 -2.53
N TYR A 91 -14.36 -7.75 -2.60
CA TYR A 91 -14.74 -8.67 -3.67
C TYR A 91 -13.89 -9.94 -3.81
N ASP A 92 -12.77 -10.08 -3.14
CA ASP A 92 -11.99 -11.29 -3.10
C ASP A 92 -12.62 -12.27 -2.11
N ARG A 93 -12.38 -13.57 -2.30
CA ARG A 93 -13.03 -14.60 -1.50
C ARG A 93 -12.07 -15.73 -1.12
N PRO A 94 -12.30 -16.40 0.01
CA PRO A 94 -11.54 -17.58 0.38
C PRO A 94 -11.73 -18.71 -0.65
N PRO A 95 -10.76 -19.60 -0.84
CA PRO A 95 -10.85 -20.73 -1.76
C PRO A 95 -12.05 -21.65 -1.51
N VAL A 96 -12.51 -21.72 -0.25
CA VAL A 96 -13.63 -22.56 0.21
C VAL A 96 -14.99 -21.85 0.17
N ALA A 97 -15.04 -20.59 -0.30
CA ALA A 97 -16.30 -19.87 -0.41
C ALA A 97 -17.26 -20.54 -1.41
N PRO A 98 -18.59 -20.50 -1.18
CA PRO A 98 -19.56 -20.98 -2.15
C PRO A 98 -19.37 -20.31 -3.52
N ARG A 99 -19.52 -21.07 -4.61
CA ARG A 99 -19.33 -20.56 -5.99
C ARG A 99 -20.26 -19.39 -6.34
N GLU A 100 -21.40 -19.30 -5.70
CA GLU A 100 -22.40 -18.24 -5.89
C GLU A 100 -22.06 -16.96 -5.13
N ALA A 101 -21.08 -17.00 -4.24
CA ALA A 101 -20.56 -15.80 -3.61
C ALA A 101 -19.89 -14.92 -4.69
N ILE A 102 -20.29 -13.69 -4.72
CA ILE A 102 -19.97 -12.58 -5.63
C ILE A 102 -18.62 -12.73 -6.35
N GLY A 103 -18.62 -12.56 -7.66
CA GLY A 103 -17.44 -12.52 -8.52
C GLY A 103 -17.44 -13.62 -9.61
N THR A 104 -16.67 -13.41 -10.66
CA THR A 104 -16.48 -14.37 -11.74
C THR A 104 -15.76 -15.61 -11.21
N PRO A 105 -16.23 -16.85 -11.46
CA PRO A 105 -15.54 -18.06 -11.05
C PRO A 105 -14.06 -18.05 -11.47
N GLY A 106 -13.15 -18.31 -10.53
CA GLY A 106 -11.70 -18.34 -10.76
C GLY A 106 -10.98 -16.99 -10.66
N LYS A 107 -11.71 -15.88 -10.59
CA LYS A 107 -11.16 -14.54 -10.32
C LYS A 107 -11.53 -14.12 -8.89
N GLY A 108 -10.68 -13.32 -8.24
CA GLY A 108 -10.91 -12.85 -6.88
C GLY A 108 -10.82 -13.95 -5.82
N ILE A 109 -10.14 -15.07 -6.06
CA ILE A 109 -9.86 -16.08 -5.04
C ILE A 109 -8.56 -15.71 -4.36
N ILE A 110 -8.62 -15.57 -3.05
CA ILE A 110 -7.45 -15.28 -2.22
C ILE A 110 -6.47 -16.46 -2.29
N GLY A 111 -5.26 -16.19 -2.73
CA GLY A 111 -4.16 -17.14 -2.81
C GLY A 111 -3.28 -17.13 -1.55
N ASN A 112 -2.05 -17.57 -1.73
CA ASN A 112 -1.03 -17.60 -0.69
C ASN A 112 0.32 -17.09 -1.22
N GLU A 113 0.29 -16.14 -2.12
CA GLU A 113 1.49 -15.53 -2.69
C GLU A 113 2.35 -14.90 -1.59
N PRO A 114 3.68 -14.99 -1.71
CA PRO A 114 4.61 -14.57 -0.65
C PRO A 114 4.47 -13.09 -0.24
N GLU A 115 4.11 -12.22 -1.17
CA GLU A 115 3.97 -10.78 -0.92
C GLU A 115 2.79 -10.43 0.00
N LEU A 116 1.85 -11.35 0.25
CA LEU A 116 0.76 -11.13 1.21
C LEU A 116 1.28 -10.92 2.64
N GLU A 117 2.53 -11.34 2.91
CA GLU A 117 3.20 -11.01 4.17
C GLU A 117 3.22 -9.50 4.44
N PHE A 118 3.24 -8.66 3.39
CA PHE A 118 3.24 -7.22 3.51
C PHE A 118 1.96 -6.71 4.19
N PHE A 119 0.79 -7.16 3.77
CA PHE A 119 -0.48 -6.78 4.40
C PHE A 119 -0.56 -7.21 5.86
N ASN A 120 -0.02 -8.40 6.19
CA ASN A 120 0.02 -8.89 7.56
C ASN A 120 0.94 -8.06 8.48
N GLN A 121 1.86 -7.31 7.92
CA GLN A 121 2.86 -6.52 8.64
C GLN A 121 2.58 -5.01 8.59
N ALA A 122 1.77 -4.55 7.63
CA ALA A 122 1.45 -3.14 7.49
C ALA A 122 0.50 -2.68 8.61
N PRO A 123 0.90 -1.73 9.46
CA PRO A 123 0.01 -1.17 10.47
C PRO A 123 -1.00 -0.22 9.85
N THR A 124 -2.07 0.07 10.58
CA THR A 124 -3.10 1.03 10.18
C THR A 124 -3.00 2.37 10.90
N VAL A 125 -2.15 2.43 11.94
CA VAL A 125 -1.86 3.65 12.72
C VAL A 125 -0.37 3.94 12.64
N TRP A 126 -0.03 5.20 12.48
CA TRP A 126 1.31 5.65 12.15
C TRP A 126 1.79 6.73 13.12
N ASP A 127 3.05 6.65 13.52
CA ASP A 127 3.71 7.64 14.39
C ASP A 127 4.17 8.85 13.59
N GLU A 128 4.65 8.65 12.36
CA GLU A 128 5.12 9.71 11.48
C GLU A 128 4.73 9.44 10.01
N THR A 129 4.54 10.50 9.24
CA THR A 129 4.31 10.46 7.79
C THR A 129 5.16 11.50 7.09
N LYS A 130 5.89 11.07 6.06
CA LYS A 130 6.70 11.93 5.18
C LYS A 130 6.21 11.77 3.74
N VAL A 131 5.83 12.86 3.10
CA VAL A 131 5.60 12.90 1.65
C VAL A 131 6.96 13.19 1.00
N ILE A 132 7.57 12.18 0.41
CA ILE A 132 8.92 12.30 -0.20
C ILE A 132 8.81 12.92 -1.58
N HIS A 133 7.92 12.38 -2.42
CA HIS A 133 7.61 12.91 -3.74
C HIS A 133 6.09 12.92 -3.95
N GLY A 134 5.57 13.95 -4.60
CA GLY A 134 4.15 14.04 -4.86
C GLY A 134 3.81 14.99 -6.00
N SER A 135 2.86 14.57 -6.82
CA SER A 135 2.24 15.38 -7.85
C SER A 135 0.82 14.90 -8.07
N ILE A 136 -0.15 15.78 -7.84
CA ILE A 136 -1.58 15.45 -7.97
C ILE A 136 -1.84 14.77 -9.30
N SER A 137 -2.61 13.70 -9.30
CA SER A 137 -2.96 12.85 -10.45
C SER A 137 -1.79 12.09 -11.10
N ASN A 138 -0.55 12.33 -10.71
CA ASN A 138 0.61 11.78 -11.39
C ASN A 138 1.34 10.69 -10.61
N TYR A 139 1.74 10.98 -9.38
CA TYR A 139 2.49 10.06 -8.54
C TYR A 139 2.49 10.50 -7.07
N ALA A 140 2.75 9.54 -6.20
CA ALA A 140 3.05 9.79 -4.79
C ALA A 140 4.09 8.80 -4.30
N VAL A 141 5.06 9.26 -3.50
CA VAL A 141 5.96 8.42 -2.71
C VAL A 141 5.87 8.89 -1.28
N ILE A 142 5.32 8.04 -0.41
CA ILE A 142 5.02 8.36 0.99
C ILE A 142 5.73 7.35 1.87
N ALA A 143 6.47 7.84 2.86
CA ALA A 143 7.06 7.04 3.92
C ALA A 143 6.29 7.24 5.23
N ARG A 144 6.04 6.14 5.95
CA ARG A 144 5.34 6.14 7.24
C ARG A 144 6.09 5.31 8.26
N GLN A 145 6.11 5.77 9.51
CA GLN A 145 6.74 5.08 10.64
C GLN A 145 5.69 4.47 11.56
N ALA A 146 5.99 3.27 12.06
CA ALA A 146 5.30 2.67 13.19
C ALA A 146 6.32 1.95 14.08
N GLY A 147 6.52 2.45 15.30
CA GLY A 147 7.61 2.03 16.17
C GLY A 147 8.98 2.24 15.51
N GLU A 148 9.77 1.19 15.43
CA GLU A 148 11.09 1.24 14.77
C GLU A 148 11.02 0.92 13.26
N ASN A 149 9.85 0.54 12.74
CA ASN A 149 9.67 0.14 11.35
C ASN A 149 9.26 1.33 10.49
N TRP A 150 9.75 1.33 9.25
CA TRP A 150 9.31 2.25 8.22
C TRP A 150 8.67 1.51 7.06
N PHE A 151 7.71 2.15 6.44
CA PHE A 151 7.01 1.64 5.27
C PHE A 151 6.99 2.72 4.20
N ILE A 152 7.30 2.36 2.95
CA ILE A 152 7.24 3.28 1.83
C ILE A 152 6.24 2.75 0.82
N GLY A 153 5.30 3.59 0.41
CA GLY A 153 4.40 3.33 -0.70
C GLY A 153 4.70 4.27 -1.86
N GLY A 154 4.96 3.71 -3.03
CA GLY A 154 5.07 4.43 -4.29
C GLY A 154 3.88 4.10 -5.19
N LEU A 155 3.13 5.11 -5.61
CA LEU A 155 2.00 5.01 -6.54
C LEU A 155 2.25 5.85 -7.78
N ASN A 156 1.90 5.31 -8.94
CA ASN A 156 2.17 5.92 -10.23
C ASN A 156 0.95 5.86 -11.16
N SER A 157 0.83 6.86 -12.04
CA SER A 157 -0.16 6.89 -13.10
C SER A 157 0.44 6.44 -14.45
N LYS A 158 -0.12 6.88 -15.55
CA LYS A 158 0.11 6.41 -16.93
C LYS A 158 1.54 6.37 -17.45
N LYS A 159 2.50 7.02 -16.81
CA LYS A 159 3.89 7.07 -17.27
C LYS A 159 4.79 6.33 -16.29
N ALA A 160 5.67 5.46 -16.76
CA ALA A 160 6.70 4.87 -15.91
C ALA A 160 7.59 5.96 -15.29
N ARG A 161 7.98 5.77 -14.02
CA ARG A 161 8.83 6.72 -13.26
C ARG A 161 9.75 5.99 -12.30
N SER A 162 10.88 6.60 -12.03
CA SER A 162 11.78 6.20 -10.95
C SER A 162 12.12 7.41 -10.09
N PHE A 163 12.20 7.21 -8.78
CA PHE A 163 12.52 8.23 -7.79
C PHE A 163 13.62 7.74 -6.85
N LYS A 164 14.54 8.62 -6.51
CA LYS A 164 15.55 8.38 -5.47
C LYS A 164 14.97 8.80 -4.12
N VAL A 165 15.01 7.89 -3.16
CA VAL A 165 14.56 8.10 -1.78
C VAL A 165 15.73 7.95 -0.82
N ALA A 166 16.24 9.06 -0.31
CA ALA A 166 17.27 9.03 0.72
C ALA A 166 16.65 8.55 2.05
N LEU A 167 17.24 7.50 2.64
CA LEU A 167 16.75 6.90 3.88
C LEU A 167 17.27 7.63 5.14
N ASN A 168 17.60 8.92 5.03
CA ASN A 168 18.15 9.76 6.09
C ASN A 168 17.23 9.98 7.30
N PHE A 169 16.02 9.46 7.24
CA PHE A 169 15.08 9.40 8.36
C PHE A 169 15.28 8.15 9.25
N LEU A 170 16.11 7.21 8.83
CA LEU A 170 16.51 6.07 9.66
C LEU A 170 17.52 6.50 10.74
N SER A 171 17.57 5.74 11.83
CA SER A 171 18.59 5.98 12.85
C SER A 171 20.00 5.74 12.30
N PRO A 172 20.94 6.69 12.44
CA PRO A 172 22.25 6.64 11.78
C PRO A 172 23.14 5.48 12.24
N ASP A 173 22.94 4.99 13.46
CA ASP A 173 23.79 3.96 14.08
C ASP A 173 23.19 2.54 13.99
N LYS A 174 22.15 2.37 13.18
CA LYS A 174 21.45 1.08 13.02
C LYS A 174 21.49 0.61 11.57
N ALA A 175 21.66 -0.70 11.40
CA ALA A 175 21.39 -1.37 10.14
C ALA A 175 19.93 -1.83 10.08
N TYR A 176 19.39 -1.90 8.88
CA TYR A 176 18.02 -2.31 8.61
C TYR A 176 17.97 -3.31 7.45
N VAL A 177 16.89 -4.06 7.36
CA VAL A 177 16.53 -4.85 6.20
C VAL A 177 15.36 -4.17 5.50
N ALA A 178 15.55 -3.83 4.23
CA ALA A 178 14.47 -3.39 3.34
C ALA A 178 13.90 -4.61 2.61
N HIS A 179 12.61 -4.89 2.81
CA HIS A 179 11.82 -5.82 2.02
C HIS A 179 11.14 -5.00 0.93
N ILE A 180 11.51 -5.22 -0.32
CA ILE A 180 11.09 -4.43 -1.48
C ILE A 180 10.14 -5.29 -2.31
N TYR A 181 8.91 -4.81 -2.50
CA TYR A 181 7.86 -5.46 -3.29
C TYR A 181 7.62 -4.62 -4.53
N ARG A 182 7.91 -5.16 -5.69
CA ARG A 182 7.83 -4.45 -6.97
C ARG A 182 7.19 -5.31 -8.06
N ASP A 183 6.62 -4.65 -9.06
CA ASP A 183 6.13 -5.31 -10.25
C ASP A 183 7.28 -5.93 -11.04
N ASP A 184 7.14 -7.21 -11.42
CA ASP A 184 8.13 -7.92 -12.22
C ASP A 184 7.47 -9.06 -13.01
N GLU A 185 7.31 -8.86 -14.30
CA GLU A 185 6.68 -9.83 -15.22
C GLU A 185 7.45 -11.15 -15.33
N SER A 186 8.70 -11.22 -14.87
CA SER A 186 9.51 -12.45 -14.87
C SER A 186 9.15 -13.40 -13.73
N VAL A 187 8.41 -12.94 -12.72
CA VAL A 187 7.98 -13.77 -11.59
C VAL A 187 6.79 -14.63 -12.01
N ASP A 188 6.96 -15.96 -11.89
CA ASP A 188 5.94 -16.95 -12.26
C ASP A 188 4.88 -17.11 -11.15
N THR A 189 4.19 -16.01 -10.84
CA THR A 189 3.00 -15.99 -9.97
C THR A 189 1.91 -15.21 -10.67
N ARG A 190 0.66 -15.42 -10.27
CA ARG A 190 -0.46 -14.65 -10.80
C ARG A 190 -0.28 -13.13 -10.60
N THR A 191 0.35 -12.77 -9.52
CA THR A 191 0.48 -11.38 -9.07
C THR A 191 1.70 -10.68 -9.64
N GLN A 192 2.69 -11.44 -10.12
CA GLN A 192 3.93 -10.92 -10.71
C GLN A 192 4.64 -9.88 -9.80
N VAL A 193 4.65 -10.15 -8.49
CA VAL A 193 5.35 -9.33 -7.51
C VAL A 193 6.67 -9.98 -7.12
N ALA A 194 7.78 -9.33 -7.43
CA ALA A 194 9.09 -9.72 -6.92
C ALA A 194 9.29 -9.19 -5.48
N ILE A 195 10.00 -9.98 -4.67
CA ILE A 195 10.38 -9.61 -3.32
C ILE A 195 11.90 -9.64 -3.20
N ASP A 196 12.52 -8.49 -3.00
CA ASP A 196 13.94 -8.37 -2.71
C ASP A 196 14.13 -8.03 -1.23
N ARG A 197 15.18 -8.60 -0.61
CA ARG A 197 15.61 -8.24 0.75
C ARG A 197 17.03 -7.75 0.71
N LYS A 198 17.27 -6.54 1.21
CA LYS A 198 18.56 -5.85 1.16
C LYS A 198 18.90 -5.20 2.49
N LEU A 199 20.16 -5.24 2.88
CA LEU A 199 20.64 -4.42 3.98
C LEU A 199 20.72 -2.96 3.55
N VAL A 200 20.19 -2.08 4.39
CA VAL A 200 20.17 -0.61 4.19
C VAL A 200 20.51 0.10 5.50
N ASP A 201 20.87 1.37 5.40
CA ASP A 201 21.13 2.26 6.52
C ASP A 201 20.66 3.71 6.21
N ALA A 202 20.92 4.65 7.12
CA ALA A 202 20.58 6.05 6.95
C ALA A 202 21.30 6.77 5.78
N ASN A 203 22.36 6.18 5.23
CA ASN A 203 23.10 6.73 4.08
C ASN A 203 22.61 6.17 2.75
N THR A 204 21.78 5.14 2.80
CA THR A 204 21.26 4.48 1.59
C THR A 204 20.31 5.40 0.85
N VAL A 205 20.45 5.43 -0.48
CA VAL A 205 19.49 6.04 -1.39
C VAL A 205 18.79 4.90 -2.14
N LEU A 206 17.49 4.74 -1.88
CA LEU A 206 16.70 3.64 -2.43
C LEU A 206 16.00 4.09 -3.72
N ASP A 207 15.99 3.23 -4.74
CA ASP A 207 15.22 3.44 -5.95
C ASP A 207 13.79 2.97 -5.77
N ILE A 208 12.83 3.85 -6.07
CA ILE A 208 11.41 3.53 -6.20
C ILE A 208 11.07 3.59 -7.68
N THR A 209 11.01 2.43 -8.31
CA THR A 209 10.78 2.30 -9.76
C THR A 209 9.41 1.69 -10.03
N MET A 210 8.59 2.40 -10.78
CA MET A 210 7.20 2.06 -10.99
C MET A 210 6.85 2.09 -12.48
N PRO A 211 6.31 1.02 -13.04
CA PRO A 211 5.77 1.03 -14.41
C PRO A 211 4.53 1.94 -14.50
N ALA A 212 3.98 2.10 -15.69
CA ALA A 212 2.72 2.81 -15.88
C ALA A 212 1.59 2.12 -15.10
N ASN A 213 0.83 2.88 -14.33
CA ASN A 213 -0.21 2.43 -13.40
C ASN A 213 0.27 1.43 -12.33
N GLY A 214 1.59 1.27 -12.18
CA GLY A 214 2.21 0.39 -11.23
C GLY A 214 2.51 1.05 -9.89
N GLY A 215 3.15 0.28 -9.03
CA GLY A 215 3.57 0.72 -7.70
C GLY A 215 4.80 -0.01 -7.21
N GLN A 216 5.27 0.42 -6.06
CA GLN A 216 6.29 -0.28 -5.28
C GLN A 216 6.02 -0.07 -3.80
N ALA A 217 6.06 -1.16 -3.04
CA ALA A 217 5.96 -1.09 -1.59
C ALA A 217 7.28 -1.53 -0.95
N VAL A 218 7.64 -0.90 0.16
CA VAL A 218 8.84 -1.26 0.91
C VAL A 218 8.51 -1.29 2.39
N ARG A 219 8.97 -2.33 3.08
CA ARG A 219 8.98 -2.41 4.54
C ARG A 219 10.43 -2.43 5.01
N ILE A 220 10.80 -1.52 5.91
CA ILE A 220 12.16 -1.39 6.46
C ILE A 220 12.09 -1.68 7.95
N VAL A 221 12.82 -2.69 8.40
CA VAL A 221 12.85 -3.14 9.80
C VAL A 221 14.27 -3.16 10.33
N PRO A 222 14.51 -2.96 11.62
CA PRO A 222 15.83 -3.12 12.21
C PRO A 222 16.40 -4.52 11.91
N ALA A 223 17.65 -4.57 11.44
CA ALA A 223 18.32 -5.85 11.17
C ALA A 223 18.53 -6.63 12.47
N GLN A 224 18.33 -7.95 12.37
CA GLN A 224 18.51 -8.88 13.49
C GLN A 224 19.85 -9.60 13.38
N LEU A 225 20.33 -10.14 14.50
CA LEU A 225 21.51 -10.98 14.49
C LEU A 225 21.27 -12.24 13.63
N GLY A 226 22.05 -12.40 12.57
CA GLY A 226 21.91 -13.52 11.63
C GLY A 226 21.26 -13.16 10.31
N ASP A 227 20.79 -11.92 10.14
CA ASP A 227 20.36 -11.44 8.84
C ASP A 227 21.55 -11.36 7.87
N ASP A 228 21.56 -12.21 6.87
CA ASP A 228 22.61 -12.31 5.84
C ASP A 228 22.03 -11.96 4.46
N PHE A 229 21.64 -10.69 4.29
CA PHE A 229 21.15 -10.16 3.02
C PHE A 229 22.24 -9.31 2.34
N PRO A 230 22.28 -9.27 1.00
CA PRO A 230 23.19 -8.39 0.30
C PRO A 230 22.88 -6.92 0.58
N ALA A 231 23.91 -6.09 0.70
CA ALA A 231 23.73 -4.65 0.80
C ALA A 231 23.01 -4.10 -0.45
N TYR A 232 22.12 -3.14 -0.23
CA TYR A 232 21.51 -2.41 -1.35
C TYR A 232 22.60 -1.66 -2.12
N ARG A 233 22.55 -1.75 -3.45
CA ARG A 233 23.40 -0.97 -4.36
C ARG A 233 22.50 -0.25 -5.34
N GLU A 234 22.74 1.04 -5.53
CA GLU A 234 22.09 1.80 -6.60
C GLU A 234 22.40 1.17 -7.96
N GLU A 235 21.38 1.07 -8.82
CA GLU A 235 21.49 0.64 -10.21
C GLU A 235 21.75 1.82 -11.15
#